data_379ee3fbea698e2f35fe09bb8655741d
#
_entry.id   379ee3fbea698e2f35fe09bb8655741d
#
_cell.length_a   1.000
_cell.length_b   1.000
_cell.length_c   1.000
_cell.angle_alpha   90.00
_cell.angle_beta   90.00
_cell.angle_gamma   90.00
#
_symmetry.space_group_name_H-M   'P 1'
#
loop_
_entity.id
_entity.type
_entity.pdbx_description
1 polymer ?
#
loop_
_entity_poly.entity_id
_entity_poly.type
_entity_poly.pdbx_seq_one_letter_code
_entity_poly.pdbx_strand_id
1 'polypeptide(L)' 'MTNTEELNKRIKDSGLKKNYIAKTLGIKPDTLSRKIHNAREFKASEINTLCDLLGIECLEEKEHIFFACEVA' A
#
# COMPACT_ATOMS: atom_id res chain seq x y z
N MET A 1 10.20 -3.03 -1.98
CA MET A 1 10.17 -1.87 -1.09
C MET A 1 9.04 -0.94 -1.51
N THR A 2 8.26 -0.48 -0.57
CA THR A 2 7.11 0.36 -0.88
C THR A 2 7.53 1.81 -1.08
N ASN A 3 7.01 2.45 -2.12
CA ASN A 3 7.16 3.90 -2.30
C ASN A 3 6.16 4.59 -1.38
N THR A 4 6.62 4.97 -0.20
CA THR A 4 5.78 5.52 0.86
C THR A 4 5.04 6.79 0.42
N GLU A 5 5.70 7.69 -0.27
CA GLU A 5 5.08 8.94 -0.72
C GLU A 5 3.96 8.69 -1.71
N GLU A 6 4.19 7.84 -2.70
CA GLU A 6 3.19 7.52 -3.70
C GLU A 6 2.00 6.77 -3.09
N LEU A 7 2.27 5.82 -2.20
CA LEU A 7 1.20 5.09 -1.53
C LEU A 7 0.34 6.01 -0.67
N ASN A 8 0.96 6.89 0.10
CA ASN A 8 0.23 7.87 0.91
C ASN A 8 -0.64 8.80 0.03
N LYS A 9 -0.11 9.21 -1.11
CA LYS A 9 -0.86 10.02 -2.07
C LYS A 9 -2.09 9.28 -2.58
N ARG A 10 -1.93 8.01 -2.94
CA ARG A 10 -3.04 7.19 -3.42
C ARG A 10 -4.10 6.99 -2.34
N ILE A 11 -3.68 6.76 -1.11
CA ILE A 11 -4.61 6.62 0.02
C ILE A 11 -5.39 7.92 0.23
N LYS A 12 -4.69 9.04 0.21
CA LYS A 12 -5.32 10.36 0.36
C LYS A 12 -6.32 10.63 -0.76
N ASP A 13 -5.94 10.37 -1.99
CA ASP A 13 -6.79 10.59 -3.16
C ASP A 13 -8.03 9.69 -3.16
N SER A 14 -7.92 8.51 -2.57
CA SER A 14 -9.05 7.58 -2.48
C SER A 14 -10.13 8.03 -1.51
N GLY A 15 -9.78 8.90 -0.58
CA GLY A 15 -10.68 9.32 0.48
C GLY A 15 -10.90 8.27 1.58
N LEU A 16 -10.24 7.13 1.50
CA LEU A 16 -10.36 6.08 2.49
C LEU A 16 -9.49 6.36 3.70
N LYS A 17 -9.99 6.01 4.87
CA LYS A 17 -9.24 6.14 6.11
C LYS A 17 -8.32 4.93 6.30
N LYS A 18 -7.16 5.16 6.88
CA LYS A 18 -6.20 4.09 7.18
C LYS A 18 -6.80 3.01 8.05
N ASN A 19 -7.64 3.37 9.02
CA ASN A 19 -8.32 2.39 9.87
C ASN A 19 -9.20 1.44 9.07
N TYR A 20 -9.93 1.96 8.10
CA TYR A 20 -10.75 1.15 7.22
C TYR A 20 -9.90 0.22 6.36
N ILE A 21 -8.82 0.74 5.81
CA ILE A 21 -7.90 -0.04 4.99
C ILE A 21 -7.29 -1.18 5.81
N ALA A 22 -6.80 -0.87 7.01
CA ALA A 22 -6.23 -1.87 7.90
C ALA A 22 -7.23 -2.97 8.24
N LYS A 23 -8.46 -2.59 8.54
CA LYS A 23 -9.53 -3.54 8.84
C LYS A 23 -9.80 -4.46 7.65
N THR A 24 -9.86 -3.90 6.45
CA THR A 24 -10.08 -4.66 5.23
C THR A 24 -8.94 -5.64 4.95
N LEU A 25 -7.71 -5.24 5.28
CA LEU A 25 -6.53 -6.09 5.14
C LEU A 25 -6.40 -7.13 6.27
N GLY A 26 -7.20 -7.00 7.32
CA GLY A 26 -7.12 -7.89 8.47
C GLY A 26 -5.93 -7.63 9.38
N ILE A 27 -5.44 -6.41 9.42
CA ILE A 27 -4.28 -6.00 10.24
C ILE A 27 -4.65 -4.80 11.10
N LYS A 28 -3.80 -4.52 12.07
CA LYS A 28 -3.98 -3.34 12.93
C LYS A 28 -3.52 -2.06 12.21
N PRO A 29 -4.09 -0.89 12.55
CA PRO A 29 -3.63 0.38 11.96
C PRO A 29 -2.14 0.63 12.16
N ASP A 30 -1.58 0.28 13.30
CA ASP A 30 -0.15 0.40 13.55
C ASP A 30 0.67 -0.47 12.60
N THR A 31 0.19 -1.69 12.36
CA THR A 31 0.85 -2.61 11.43
C THR A 31 0.81 -2.05 10.00
N LEU A 32 -0.32 -1.48 9.61
CA LEU A 32 -0.43 -0.83 8.30
C LEU A 32 0.56 0.31 8.17
N SER A 33 0.64 1.16 9.18
CA SER A 33 1.59 2.29 9.18
C SER A 33 3.03 1.81 9.02
N ARG A 34 3.41 0.76 9.76
CA ARG A 34 4.76 0.18 9.66
C ARG A 34 5.05 -0.35 8.27
N LYS A 35 4.08 -0.99 7.64
CA LYS A 35 4.22 -1.50 6.27
C LYS A 35 4.35 -0.36 5.26
N ILE A 36 3.57 0.68 5.41
CA ILE A 36 3.65 1.87 4.56
C ILE A 36 5.04 2.50 4.65
N HIS A 37 5.61 2.55 5.85
CA HIS A 37 6.92 3.16 6.08
C HIS A 37 8.09 2.19 5.94
N ASN A 38 7.87 1.02 5.35
CA ASN A 38 8.91 0.01 5.10
C ASN A 38 9.54 -0.63 6.34
N ALA A 39 8.92 -0.46 7.52
CA ALA A 39 9.36 -1.20 8.70
C ALA A 39 9.00 -2.69 8.58
N ARG A 40 7.98 -3.01 7.77
CA ARG A 40 7.59 -4.36 7.40
C ARG A 40 7.18 -4.38 5.94
N GLU A 41 7.26 -5.54 5.31
CA GLU A 41 6.84 -5.70 3.92
C GLU A 41 5.37 -6.09 3.84
N PHE A 42 4.70 -5.62 2.77
CA PHE A 42 3.36 -6.08 2.44
C PHE A 42 3.40 -7.50 1.89
N LYS A 43 2.45 -8.32 2.30
CA LYS A 43 2.23 -9.63 1.68
C LYS A 43 1.54 -9.46 0.34
N ALA A 44 1.72 -10.44 -0.55
CA ALA A 44 1.11 -10.40 -1.87
C ALA A 44 -0.41 -10.23 -1.80
N SER A 45 -1.08 -10.96 -0.90
CA SER A 45 -2.52 -10.84 -0.70
C SER A 45 -2.93 -9.45 -0.22
N GLU A 46 -2.12 -8.85 0.62
CA GLU A 46 -2.36 -7.48 1.11
C GLU A 46 -2.22 -6.46 -0.02
N ILE A 47 -1.21 -6.63 -0.85
CA ILE A 47 -1.01 -5.77 -2.02
C ILE A 47 -2.21 -5.84 -2.97
N ASN A 48 -2.69 -7.04 -3.25
CA ASN A 48 -3.86 -7.22 -4.12
C ASN A 48 -5.09 -6.54 -3.55
N THR A 49 -5.38 -6.73 -2.27
CA THR A 49 -6.51 -6.10 -1.61
C THR A 49 -6.38 -4.58 -1.62
N LEU A 50 -5.20 -4.09 -1.32
CA LEU A 50 -4.93 -2.65 -1.29
C LEU A 50 -5.07 -2.04 -2.68
N CYS A 51 -4.61 -2.71 -3.72
CA CYS A 51 -4.78 -2.25 -5.09
C CYS A 51 -6.26 -2.17 -5.47
N ASP A 52 -7.05 -3.17 -5.07
CA ASP A 52 -8.50 -3.14 -5.30
C ASP A 52 -9.15 -1.95 -4.59
N LEU A 53 -8.79 -1.70 -3.35
CA LEU A 53 -9.32 -0.57 -2.58
C LEU A 53 -8.96 0.78 -3.19
N LEU A 54 -7.76 0.91 -3.70
CA LEU A 54 -7.24 2.18 -4.22
C LEU A 54 -7.50 2.35 -5.72
N GLY A 55 -8.08 1.34 -6.37
CA GLY A 55 -8.34 1.40 -7.81
C GLY A 55 -7.09 1.31 -8.66
N ILE A 56 -6.04 0.68 -8.15
CA ILE A 56 -4.80 0.49 -8.88
C ILE A 56 -4.90 -0.79 -9.71
N GLU A 57 -5.10 -0.65 -11.00
CA GLU A 57 -5.28 -1.80 -11.90
C GLU A 57 -4.06 -2.06 -12.77
N CYS A 58 -3.27 -1.03 -13.05
CA CYS A 58 -2.12 -1.11 -13.93
C CYS A 58 -0.93 -1.78 -13.23
N LEU A 59 -0.33 -2.77 -13.87
CA LEU A 59 0.83 -3.46 -13.33
C LEU A 59 2.01 -2.51 -13.09
N GLU A 60 2.20 -1.56 -13.98
CA GLU A 60 3.26 -0.55 -13.84
C GLU A 60 3.08 0.29 -12.57
N GLU A 61 1.85 0.66 -12.27
CA GLU A 61 1.55 1.41 -11.05
C GLU A 61 1.79 0.56 -9.80
N LYS A 62 1.41 -0.72 -9.84
CA LYS A 62 1.67 -1.64 -8.74
C LYS A 62 3.17 -1.78 -8.48
N GLU A 63 3.95 -1.95 -9.52
CA GLU A 63 5.40 -2.04 -9.41
C GLU A 63 6.00 -0.74 -8.87
N HIS A 64 5.54 0.38 -9.37
CA HIS A 64 6.03 1.69 -8.93
C HIS A 64 5.77 1.93 -7.43
N ILE A 65 4.62 1.50 -6.94
CA ILE A 65 4.23 1.75 -5.55
C ILE A 65 4.81 0.70 -4.59
N PHE A 66 4.67 -0.58 -4.92
CA PHE A 66 4.97 -1.66 -3.98
C PHE A 66 6.31 -2.33 -4.22
N PHE A 67 6.85 -2.22 -5.41
CA PHE A 67 8.09 -2.85 -5.79
C PHE A 67 9.11 -1.81 -6.29
N ALA A 68 9.11 -0.64 -5.66
CA ALA A 68 10.06 0.41 -5.96
C ALA A 68 11.46 -0.08 -5.59
N CYS A 69 12.09 -0.75 -6.53
CA CYS A 69 13.46 -1.18 -6.37
C CYS A 69 14.38 -0.02 -6.72
N GLU A 70 15.35 0.22 -5.88
CA GLU A 70 16.46 1.03 -6.28
C GLU A 70 17.26 0.21 -7.27
N VAL A 71 17.05 0.48 -8.53
CA VAL A 71 17.89 -0.09 -9.54
C VAL A 71 19.17 0.71 -9.54
N ALA A 72 20.17 0.08 -9.07
CA ALA A 72 21.48 0.67 -9.14
C ALA A 72 21.88 0.88 -10.60
#